data_9bcfb77be61dc3be34d6b80ac9241735
#
_entry.id   9bcfb77be61dc3be34d6b80ac9241735
#
_cell.length_a   1.000
_cell.length_b   1.000
_cell.length_c   1.000
_cell.angle_alpha   90.00
_cell.angle_beta   90.00
_cell.angle_gamma   90.00
#
_symmetry.space_group_name_H-M   'P 1'
#
loop_
_entity.id
_entity.type
_entity.pdbx_description
1 polymer ?
#
loop_
_entity_poly.entity_id
_entity_poly.type
_entity_poly.pdbx_seq_one_letter_code
_entity_poly.pdbx_strand_id
1 'polypeptide(L)'
;MSDPTNPLVEEATKRSGLIWLALPDLPQPRAAWHLWHDGAAYVVTGGIEQPLPGLPEAERVTVTVRSKDKGGRLVSWVAAVSEVESGSEEWEAVVPLLAKERLNAPDGETQTERWAHEAFVMRLTPTGEVTESPGEMPAGYAAVRPVPSPATSVGKPPFMVGGRRRRPDR
;
A
#
# COMPACT_ATOMS: atom_id res chain seq x y z
N MET A 1 12.95 5.36 -24.23
CA MET A 1 12.04 6.47 -23.86
C MET A 1 11.21 5.95 -22.70
N SER A 2 11.37 6.52 -21.53
CA SER A 2 10.48 6.21 -20.42
C SER A 2 9.10 6.72 -20.80
N ASP A 3 8.10 5.85 -20.81
CA ASP A 3 6.71 6.26 -20.98
C ASP A 3 6.39 7.31 -19.91
N PRO A 4 5.80 8.46 -20.25
CA PRO A 4 5.52 9.48 -19.25
C PRO A 4 4.58 8.87 -18.22
N THR A 5 5.01 8.87 -16.97
CA THR A 5 4.18 8.42 -15.84
C THR A 5 2.83 9.13 -15.92
N ASN A 6 1.74 8.37 -15.86
CA ASN A 6 0.40 8.94 -15.87
C ASN A 6 0.29 10.00 -14.76
N PRO A 7 -0.02 11.28 -15.07
CA PRO A 7 -0.06 12.36 -14.08
C PRO A 7 -0.97 12.07 -12.89
N LEU A 8 -2.06 11.32 -13.10
CA LEU A 8 -2.94 10.91 -12.01
C LEU A 8 -2.25 9.94 -11.06
N VAL A 9 -1.48 8.97 -11.57
CA VAL A 9 -0.71 8.01 -10.77
C VAL A 9 0.32 8.75 -9.92
N GLU A 10 1.09 9.64 -10.53
CA GLU A 10 2.09 10.44 -9.83
C GLU A 10 1.47 11.30 -8.73
N GLU A 11 0.52 12.15 -9.06
CA GLU A 11 -0.09 13.08 -8.12
C GLU A 11 -0.84 12.37 -6.99
N ALA A 12 -1.59 11.31 -7.29
CA ALA A 12 -2.30 10.54 -6.29
C ALA A 12 -1.34 9.85 -5.33
N THR A 13 -0.30 9.19 -5.85
CA THR A 13 0.67 8.46 -5.04
C THR A 13 1.51 9.41 -4.19
N LYS A 14 2.02 10.48 -4.76
CA LYS A 14 2.82 11.50 -4.07
C LYS A 14 2.08 12.19 -2.92
N ARG A 15 0.78 12.44 -3.07
CA ARG A 15 -0.04 13.10 -2.03
C ARG A 15 -0.60 12.16 -0.99
N SER A 16 -0.56 10.85 -1.22
CA SER A 16 -1.06 9.86 -0.27
C SER A 16 -0.01 9.55 0.80
N GLY A 17 -0.42 9.46 2.05
CA GLY A 17 0.46 8.98 3.13
C GLY A 17 0.64 7.45 3.13
N LEU A 18 -0.28 6.73 2.50
CA LEU A 18 -0.29 5.27 2.40
C LEU A 18 -0.70 4.85 0.99
N ILE A 19 -0.08 3.77 0.52
CA ILE A 19 -0.51 3.01 -0.65
C ILE A 19 -0.93 1.61 -0.22
N TRP A 20 -1.72 0.94 -1.04
CA TRP A 20 -2.19 -0.42 -0.78
C TRP A 20 -1.64 -1.35 -1.83
N LEU A 21 -0.88 -2.39 -1.39
CA LEU A 21 -0.19 -3.33 -2.25
C LEU A 21 -0.94 -4.67 -2.28
N ALA A 22 -1.31 -5.13 -3.47
CA ALA A 22 -1.86 -6.48 -3.67
C ALA A 22 -0.70 -7.48 -3.72
N LEU A 23 -0.35 -8.05 -2.57
CA LEU A 23 0.78 -8.98 -2.43
C LEU A 23 0.38 -10.40 -2.83
N PRO A 24 1.29 -11.21 -3.42
CA PRO A 24 0.96 -12.52 -3.99
C PRO A 24 0.28 -13.49 -3.00
N ASP A 25 0.75 -13.53 -1.76
CA ASP A 25 0.32 -14.50 -0.76
C ASP A 25 -0.74 -13.98 0.21
N LEU A 26 -1.26 -12.78 -0.03
CA LEU A 26 -2.28 -12.20 0.83
C LEU A 26 -3.61 -12.06 0.10
N PRO A 27 -4.72 -12.47 0.75
CA PRO A 27 -6.06 -12.33 0.16
C PRO A 27 -6.55 -10.88 0.09
N GLN A 28 -5.88 -9.98 0.79
CA GLN A 28 -6.24 -8.57 0.87
C GLN A 28 -5.02 -7.68 0.65
N PRO A 29 -5.20 -6.53 -0.04
CA PRO A 29 -4.12 -5.56 -0.16
C PRO A 29 -3.63 -5.09 1.21
N ARG A 30 -2.32 -4.93 1.33
CA ARG A 30 -1.64 -4.45 2.53
C ARG A 30 -1.31 -2.97 2.41
N ALA A 31 -1.68 -2.19 3.42
CA ALA A 31 -1.28 -0.78 3.49
C ALA A 31 0.22 -0.66 3.77
N ALA A 32 0.86 0.26 3.08
CA ALA A 32 2.28 0.57 3.25
C ALA A 32 2.52 2.09 3.22
N TRP A 33 3.37 2.59 4.13
CA TRP A 33 3.94 3.91 3.98
C TRP A 33 5.00 3.88 2.88
N HIS A 34 5.19 4.97 2.19
CA HIS A 34 6.06 5.06 1.02
C HIS A 34 6.63 6.46 0.84
N LEU A 35 7.61 6.56 -0.02
CA LEU A 35 8.13 7.81 -0.57
C LEU A 35 7.92 7.78 -2.08
N TRP A 36 7.40 8.87 -2.66
CA TRP A 36 7.45 9.08 -4.09
C TRP A 36 8.67 9.92 -4.44
N HIS A 37 9.56 9.38 -5.26
CA HIS A 37 10.77 10.06 -5.70
C HIS A 37 11.12 9.63 -7.13
N ASP A 38 11.47 10.59 -7.97
CA ASP A 38 11.94 10.38 -9.35
C ASP A 38 11.10 9.37 -10.15
N GLY A 39 9.78 9.57 -10.17
CA GLY A 39 8.86 8.77 -10.97
C GLY A 39 8.57 7.35 -10.45
N ALA A 40 8.97 7.03 -9.24
CA ALA A 40 8.70 5.74 -8.60
C ALA A 40 8.29 5.89 -7.12
N ALA A 41 7.57 4.90 -6.61
CA ALA A 41 7.32 4.78 -5.17
C ALA A 41 8.35 3.85 -4.54
N TYR A 42 8.82 4.20 -3.35
CA TYR A 42 9.77 3.40 -2.57
C TYR A 42 9.15 2.98 -1.26
N VAL A 43 9.34 1.73 -0.89
CA VAL A 43 8.88 1.16 0.38
C VAL A 43 10.01 0.40 1.05
N VAL A 44 9.97 0.30 2.39
CA VAL A 44 10.93 -0.48 3.17
C VAL A 44 10.19 -1.61 3.84
N THR A 45 10.70 -2.84 3.74
CA THR A 45 10.10 -4.03 4.35
C THR A 45 11.19 -4.94 4.93
N GLY A 46 10.83 -5.82 5.84
CA GLY A 46 11.78 -6.72 6.53
C GLY A 46 12.24 -6.20 7.87
N GLY A 47 12.87 -7.04 8.67
CA GLY A 47 13.27 -6.71 10.03
C GLY A 47 12.10 -6.24 10.89
N ILE A 48 12.23 -5.08 11.47
CA ILE A 48 11.19 -4.42 12.28
C ILE A 48 10.32 -3.44 11.49
N GLU A 49 10.53 -3.35 10.17
CA GLU A 49 9.75 -2.49 9.29
C GLU A 49 8.39 -3.12 8.95
N GLN A 50 7.57 -2.40 8.18
CA GLN A 50 6.26 -2.89 7.78
C GLN A 50 6.35 -4.24 7.06
N PRO A 51 5.55 -5.25 7.44
CA PRO A 51 5.60 -6.56 6.82
C PRO A 51 4.88 -6.55 5.47
N LEU A 52 5.64 -6.73 4.39
CA LEU A 52 5.15 -6.85 3.01
C LEU A 52 5.61 -8.20 2.43
N PRO A 53 5.01 -9.31 2.90
CA PRO A 53 5.45 -10.66 2.52
C PRO A 53 5.30 -10.87 1.02
N GLY A 54 6.31 -11.49 0.39
CA GLY A 54 6.35 -11.79 -1.03
C GLY A 54 6.67 -10.60 -1.94
N LEU A 55 6.82 -9.37 -1.39
CA LEU A 55 7.17 -8.21 -2.21
C LEU A 55 8.60 -8.29 -2.76
N PRO A 56 9.63 -8.70 -1.98
CA PRO A 56 11.00 -8.79 -2.50
C PRO A 56 11.16 -9.79 -3.66
N GLU A 57 10.33 -10.81 -3.70
CA GLU A 57 10.35 -11.85 -4.73
C GLU A 57 9.41 -11.57 -5.91
N ALA A 58 8.56 -10.54 -5.79
CA ALA A 58 7.59 -10.20 -6.81
C ALA A 58 8.23 -9.41 -7.95
N GLU A 59 7.90 -9.76 -9.19
CA GLU A 59 8.27 -8.97 -10.36
C GLU A 59 7.36 -7.76 -10.57
N ARG A 60 6.08 -7.93 -10.21
CA ARG A 60 5.04 -6.92 -10.39
C ARG A 60 4.07 -6.92 -9.20
N VAL A 61 3.51 -5.76 -8.91
CA VAL A 61 2.49 -5.60 -7.87
C VAL A 61 1.45 -4.57 -8.28
N THR A 62 0.19 -4.78 -7.92
CA THR A 62 -0.84 -3.76 -8.09
C THR A 62 -0.83 -2.82 -6.89
N VAL A 63 -0.70 -1.54 -7.16
CA VAL A 63 -0.72 -0.44 -6.19
C VAL A 63 -2.06 0.27 -6.27
N THR A 64 -2.76 0.35 -5.17
CA THR A 64 -4.02 1.11 -5.07
C THR A 64 -3.81 2.32 -4.17
N VAL A 65 -4.19 3.49 -4.67
CA VAL A 65 -4.19 4.75 -3.94
C VAL A 65 -5.61 5.14 -3.59
N ARG A 66 -5.84 5.56 -2.36
CA ARG A 66 -7.15 5.98 -1.86
C ARG A 66 -7.26 7.50 -1.82
N SER A 67 -8.46 8.00 -2.06
CA SER A 67 -8.77 9.41 -1.87
C SER A 67 -8.63 9.79 -0.40
N LYS A 68 -7.89 10.87 -0.13
CA LYS A 68 -7.67 11.39 1.21
C LYS A 68 -8.97 11.92 1.83
N ASP A 69 -9.84 12.52 1.01
CA ASP A 69 -11.08 13.17 1.48
C ASP A 69 -12.25 12.20 1.64
N LYS A 70 -12.39 11.26 0.71
CA LYS A 70 -13.53 10.34 0.65
C LYS A 70 -13.21 8.91 1.08
N GLY A 71 -11.93 8.59 1.26
CA GLY A 71 -11.47 7.26 1.68
C GLY A 71 -11.71 6.14 0.66
N GLY A 72 -12.36 6.42 -0.47
CA GLY A 72 -12.55 5.47 -1.57
C GLY A 72 -11.29 5.30 -2.42
N ARG A 73 -11.26 4.25 -3.26
CA ARG A 73 -10.19 4.05 -4.23
C ARG A 73 -10.17 5.23 -5.22
N LEU A 74 -8.99 5.74 -5.51
CA LEU A 74 -8.79 6.82 -6.47
C LEU A 74 -8.21 6.31 -7.78
N VAL A 75 -7.16 5.51 -7.69
CA VAL A 75 -6.49 4.91 -8.84
C VAL A 75 -5.80 3.61 -8.40
N SER A 76 -5.79 2.62 -9.29
CA SER A 76 -4.98 1.40 -9.14
C SER A 76 -4.11 1.25 -10.37
N TRP A 77 -2.83 1.01 -10.17
CA TRP A 77 -1.83 0.91 -11.21
C TRP A 77 -0.85 -0.24 -10.96
N VAL A 78 -0.21 -0.72 -12.02
CA VAL A 78 0.75 -1.83 -11.93
C VAL A 78 2.16 -1.28 -11.85
N ALA A 79 2.88 -1.73 -10.82
CA ALA A 79 4.30 -1.45 -10.63
C ALA A 79 5.17 -2.63 -11.04
N ALA A 80 6.29 -2.35 -11.72
CA ALA A 80 7.43 -3.25 -11.74
C ALA A 80 8.19 -3.10 -10.42
N VAL A 81 8.56 -4.23 -9.81
CA VAL A 81 9.23 -4.28 -8.51
C VAL A 81 10.71 -4.53 -8.73
N SER A 82 11.56 -3.76 -8.08
CA SER A 82 13.00 -3.99 -8.02
C SER A 82 13.55 -3.64 -6.65
N GLU A 83 14.59 -4.35 -6.23
CA GLU A 83 15.33 -4.00 -5.01
C GLU A 83 16.33 -2.88 -5.29
N VAL A 84 16.48 -1.96 -4.35
CA VAL A 84 17.52 -0.94 -4.34
C VAL A 84 18.73 -1.51 -3.59
N GLU A 85 19.80 -1.79 -4.30
CA GLU A 85 21.03 -2.35 -3.73
C GLU A 85 21.67 -1.38 -2.74
N SER A 86 22.04 -1.90 -1.57
CA SER A 86 22.74 -1.13 -0.55
C SER A 86 24.09 -0.61 -1.09
N GLY A 87 24.35 0.68 -0.87
CA GLY A 87 25.56 1.33 -1.36
C GLY A 87 25.54 1.72 -2.84
N SER A 88 24.43 1.52 -3.55
CA SER A 88 24.24 2.03 -4.91
C SER A 88 24.02 3.54 -4.90
N GLU A 89 24.20 4.19 -6.05
CA GLU A 89 23.88 5.63 -6.21
C GLU A 89 22.42 5.91 -5.88
N GLU A 90 21.51 5.03 -6.29
CA GLU A 90 20.08 5.12 -5.97
C GLU A 90 19.83 5.00 -4.46
N TRP A 91 20.51 4.09 -3.77
CA TRP A 91 20.45 3.95 -2.33
C TRP A 91 20.85 5.23 -1.61
N GLU A 92 21.97 5.82 -1.99
CA GLU A 92 22.47 7.06 -1.38
C GLU A 92 21.52 8.26 -1.62
N ALA A 93 20.80 8.26 -2.72
CA ALA A 93 19.82 9.30 -3.03
C ALA A 93 18.51 9.12 -2.25
N VAL A 94 18.00 7.88 -2.13
CA VAL A 94 16.63 7.61 -1.69
C VAL A 94 16.54 7.30 -0.18
N VAL A 95 17.50 6.56 0.37
CA VAL A 95 17.42 6.08 1.76
C VAL A 95 17.43 7.21 2.79
N PRO A 96 18.21 8.28 2.65
CA PRO A 96 18.11 9.43 3.56
C PRO A 96 16.74 10.13 3.52
N LEU A 97 16.07 10.12 2.37
CA LEU A 97 14.72 10.69 2.22
C LEU A 97 13.67 9.78 2.88
N LEU A 98 13.76 8.47 2.65
CA LEU A 98 12.91 7.48 3.33
C LEU A 98 13.05 7.55 4.85
N ALA A 99 14.27 7.72 5.36
CA ALA A 99 14.54 7.83 6.79
C ALA A 99 13.84 9.05 7.42
N LYS A 100 13.73 10.16 6.69
CA LYS A 100 13.00 11.35 7.14
C LYS A 100 11.48 11.15 7.19
N GLU A 101 10.95 10.36 6.28
CA GLU A 101 9.51 10.04 6.23
C GLU A 101 9.11 8.97 7.27
N ARG A 102 10.06 8.20 7.77
CA ARG A 102 9.83 7.13 8.76
C ARG A 102 9.53 7.72 10.13
N LEU A 103 8.27 7.65 10.53
CA LEU A 103 7.82 8.09 11.85
C LEU A 103 8.21 7.08 12.95
N ASN A 104 8.60 7.59 14.11
CA ASN A 104 8.87 6.79 15.32
C ASN A 104 9.92 5.68 15.11
N ALA A 105 11.00 5.96 14.38
CA ALA A 105 12.12 5.05 14.29
C ALA A 105 12.76 4.85 15.68
N PRO A 106 12.91 3.58 16.14
CA PRO A 106 13.45 3.32 17.48
C PRO A 106 14.96 3.59 17.59
N ASP A 107 15.65 3.61 16.47
CA ASP A 107 17.12 3.61 16.36
C ASP A 107 17.69 4.93 15.80
N GLY A 108 16.86 5.92 15.49
CA GLY A 108 17.29 7.26 15.13
C GLY A 108 18.34 7.28 13.99
N GLU A 109 19.56 7.72 14.32
CA GLU A 109 20.64 7.90 13.32
C GLU A 109 21.17 6.60 12.73
N THR A 110 21.02 5.46 13.40
CA THR A 110 21.51 4.15 12.92
C THR A 110 20.49 3.40 12.05
N GLN A 111 19.32 3.98 11.81
CA GLN A 111 18.25 3.39 11.02
C GLN A 111 18.67 2.98 9.61
N THR A 112 19.42 3.81 8.93
CA THR A 112 19.87 3.54 7.54
C THR A 112 20.89 2.41 7.49
N GLU A 113 21.76 2.29 8.49
CA GLU A 113 22.70 1.17 8.63
C GLU A 113 21.95 -0.14 8.88
N ARG A 114 20.95 -0.12 9.76
CA ARG A 114 20.09 -1.29 9.99
C ARG A 114 19.36 -1.71 8.71
N TRP A 115 18.83 -0.78 7.94
CA TRP A 115 18.16 -1.11 6.68
C TRP A 115 19.10 -1.80 5.67
N ALA A 116 20.37 -1.41 5.64
CA ALA A 116 21.36 -2.04 4.77
C ALA A 116 21.61 -3.53 5.10
N HIS A 117 21.30 -3.99 6.32
CA HIS A 117 21.58 -5.35 6.77
C HIS A 117 20.32 -6.19 7.06
N GLU A 118 19.21 -5.57 7.43
CA GLU A 118 18.03 -6.27 7.97
C GLU A 118 16.74 -6.01 7.18
N ALA A 119 16.76 -5.09 6.22
CA ALA A 119 15.57 -4.72 5.47
C ALA A 119 15.82 -4.71 3.95
N PHE A 120 14.73 -4.70 3.21
CA PHE A 120 14.72 -4.51 1.77
C PHE A 120 14.15 -3.14 1.45
N VAL A 121 14.86 -2.35 0.68
CA VAL A 121 14.34 -1.12 0.07
C VAL A 121 13.87 -1.47 -1.33
N MET A 122 12.56 -1.37 -1.56
CA MET A 122 11.94 -1.78 -2.82
C MET A 122 11.49 -0.56 -3.60
N ARG A 123 11.82 -0.56 -4.89
CA ARG A 123 11.35 0.42 -5.87
C ARG A 123 10.15 -0.13 -6.62
N LEU A 124 9.08 0.64 -6.70
CA LEU A 124 7.84 0.36 -7.41
C LEU A 124 7.72 1.33 -8.58
N THR A 125 8.12 0.91 -9.75
CA THR A 125 8.13 1.73 -10.97
C THR A 125 6.82 1.54 -11.73
N PRO A 126 6.04 2.60 -12.03
CA PRO A 126 4.84 2.48 -12.84
C PRO A 126 5.16 1.87 -14.22
N THR A 127 4.36 0.89 -14.62
CA THR A 127 4.50 0.22 -15.94
C THR A 127 3.72 0.93 -17.05
N GLY A 128 2.96 1.98 -16.71
CA GLY A 128 1.98 2.60 -17.60
C GLY A 128 0.59 1.95 -17.55
N GLU A 129 0.49 0.74 -16.99
CA GLU A 129 -0.79 0.05 -16.84
C GLU A 129 -1.58 0.59 -15.64
N VAL A 130 -2.78 1.12 -15.90
CA VAL A 130 -3.75 1.57 -14.91
C VAL A 130 -4.93 0.62 -14.95
N THR A 131 -5.23 -0.05 -13.84
CA THR A 131 -6.29 -1.06 -13.76
C THR A 131 -7.62 -0.49 -13.28
N GLU A 132 -7.59 0.60 -12.51
CA GLU A 132 -8.77 1.31 -12.05
C GLU A 132 -8.51 2.82 -12.05
N SER A 133 -9.44 3.59 -12.59
CA SER A 133 -9.37 5.06 -12.64
C SER A 133 -10.72 5.71 -12.32
N PRO A 134 -10.78 7.00 -12.01
CA PRO A 134 -12.03 7.69 -11.76
C PRO A 134 -13.01 7.55 -12.94
N GLY A 135 -14.23 7.09 -12.66
CA GLY A 135 -15.26 6.82 -13.65
C GLY A 135 -15.28 5.39 -14.20
N GLU A 136 -14.22 4.60 -13.97
CA GLU A 136 -14.09 3.21 -14.44
C GLU A 136 -13.93 2.21 -13.28
N MET A 137 -14.22 2.66 -12.05
CA MET A 137 -14.14 1.80 -10.87
C MET A 137 -15.26 0.75 -10.87
N PRO A 138 -14.94 -0.53 -10.57
CA PRO A 138 -15.98 -1.54 -10.39
C PRO A 138 -16.87 -1.18 -9.18
N ALA A 139 -18.18 -1.47 -9.28
CA ALA A 139 -19.15 -1.17 -8.23
C ALA A 139 -19.00 -2.03 -6.95
N GLY A 140 -18.14 -3.04 -6.97
CA GLY A 140 -17.88 -3.93 -5.84
C GLY A 140 -17.11 -3.23 -4.72
N TYR A 141 -17.45 -3.56 -3.48
CA TYR A 141 -16.77 -3.01 -2.29
C TYR A 141 -15.50 -3.78 -1.91
N ALA A 142 -15.22 -4.90 -2.56
CA ALA A 142 -14.12 -5.81 -2.20
C ALA A 142 -14.05 -6.12 -0.68
N ALA A 143 -15.22 -6.12 -0.01
CA ALA A 143 -15.30 -6.36 1.43
C ALA A 143 -14.99 -7.84 1.71
N VAL A 144 -13.98 -8.07 2.52
CA VAL A 144 -13.60 -9.41 2.98
C VAL A 144 -13.95 -9.53 4.45
N ARG A 145 -14.49 -10.68 4.84
CA ARG A 145 -14.77 -10.93 6.25
C ARG A 145 -13.48 -10.91 7.06
N PRO A 146 -13.50 -10.33 8.27
CA PRO A 146 -12.36 -10.42 9.18
C PRO A 146 -11.97 -11.89 9.41
N VAL A 147 -10.68 -12.16 9.52
CA VAL A 147 -10.19 -13.49 9.86
C VAL A 147 -10.74 -13.86 11.25
N PRO A 148 -11.34 -15.04 11.42
CA PRO A 148 -11.78 -15.51 12.73
C PRO A 148 -10.62 -15.50 13.73
N SER A 149 -10.83 -14.94 14.90
CA SER A 149 -9.86 -14.92 15.99
C SER A 149 -10.52 -15.32 17.30
N PRO A 150 -9.76 -15.79 18.30
CA PRO A 150 -10.32 -16.08 19.64
C PRO A 150 -10.96 -14.86 20.31
N ALA A 151 -10.59 -13.66 19.89
CA ALA A 151 -11.18 -12.40 20.35
C ALA A 151 -12.48 -12.04 19.63
N THR A 152 -12.83 -12.74 18.55
CA THR A 152 -14.05 -12.49 17.77
C THR A 152 -15.17 -13.36 18.32
N SER A 153 -16.04 -12.83 19.15
CA SER A 153 -17.25 -13.55 19.61
C SER A 153 -18.36 -13.35 18.58
N VAL A 154 -19.07 -14.44 18.24
CA VAL A 154 -20.34 -14.35 17.50
C VAL A 154 -21.41 -13.93 18.52
N GLY A 155 -21.48 -12.65 18.81
CA GLY A 155 -22.52 -12.07 19.65
C GLY A 155 -23.86 -12.00 18.93
N LYS A 156 -24.96 -11.89 19.69
CA LYS A 156 -26.24 -11.53 19.12
C LYS A 156 -26.10 -10.15 18.47
N PRO A 157 -26.71 -9.92 17.27
CA PRO A 157 -26.67 -8.60 16.66
C PRO A 157 -27.23 -7.57 17.65
N PRO A 158 -26.65 -6.36 17.72
CA PRO A 158 -27.12 -5.34 18.66
C PRO A 158 -28.59 -5.03 18.37
N PHE A 159 -29.35 -4.82 19.44
CA PHE A 159 -30.74 -4.42 19.33
C PHE A 159 -30.81 -3.03 18.67
N MET A 160 -31.35 -2.97 17.47
CA MET A 160 -31.54 -1.70 16.76
C MET A 160 -32.88 -1.10 17.20
N VAL A 161 -32.82 -0.05 17.97
CA VAL A 161 -34.02 0.77 18.31
C VAL A 161 -34.41 1.52 17.04
N GLY A 162 -35.55 1.14 16.44
CA GLY A 162 -36.13 1.86 15.28
C GLY A 162 -36.30 1.11 13.97
N GLY A 163 -35.94 -0.16 13.89
CA GLY A 163 -36.23 -0.98 12.72
C GLY A 163 -37.72 -1.36 12.66
N ARG A 164 -38.52 -0.70 11.79
CA ARG A 164 -39.86 -1.21 11.45
C ARG A 164 -39.70 -2.60 10.86
N ARG A 165 -40.22 -3.64 11.57
CA ARG A 165 -40.40 -4.97 10.98
C ARG A 165 -41.34 -4.82 9.79
N ARG A 166 -40.85 -5.06 8.57
CA ARG A 166 -41.73 -5.35 7.45
C ARG A 166 -42.51 -6.62 7.80
N ARG A 167 -43.82 -6.50 7.91
CA ARG A 167 -44.70 -7.65 7.98
C ARG A 167 -44.60 -8.39 6.65
N PRO A 168 -44.49 -9.72 6.64
CA PRO A 168 -44.64 -10.48 5.41
C PRO A 168 -46.09 -10.32 4.96
N ASP A 169 -46.27 -9.97 3.70
CA ASP A 169 -47.57 -9.96 3.06
C ASP A 169 -48.17 -11.38 3.07
N ARG A 170 -49.43 -11.48 3.45
CA ARG A 170 -50.21 -12.70 3.41
C ARG A 170 -50.61 -13.05 1.98
#